data_c7c10256bf3220bdc20b6c07e53282f0
#
_entry.id   c7c10256bf3220bdc20b6c07e53282f0
#
_cell.length_a   1.000
_cell.length_b   1.000
_cell.length_c   1.000
_cell.angle_alpha   90.00
_cell.angle_beta   90.00
_cell.angle_gamma   90.00
#
_symmetry.space_group_name_H-M   'P 1'
#
loop_
_entity.id
_entity.type
_entity.pdbx_description
1 polymer ?
#
loop_
_entity_poly.entity_id
_entity_poly.type
_entity_poly.pdbx_seq_one_letter_code
_entity_poly.pdbx_strand_id
1 'polypeptide(L)'
;MTSSIYYYTDVCILAKAARLFGYAEDASYYNTLAQKIKEAINTSFLNKETGIYAGGTQTELAMPLYWGIVPEEDKKKVAARLHELVEKDDYHLDVGLLGSKALLSTLSDNGYAETAYKVASQDTYPSWGYWFKQGATTLHENWRTDVVIDNSYNHIMFGEIGAWLYKGLGGIQIDEKHPGFKHILLKPFFPADMNELTIRYNTPYGWLNINWVRQTNDCIRYTIDIPAGTSATFVPFTMQESQKSITLQAGKHSLELDFTQLLINQQ
;
A
#
# COMPACT_ATOMS: atom_id res chain seq x y z
N MET A 1 -18.74 -4.61 10.30
CA MET A 1 -17.98 -4.77 9.04
C MET A 1 -16.53 -5.17 9.28
N THR A 2 -15.72 -4.39 10.00
CA THR A 2 -14.27 -4.65 10.19
C THR A 2 -13.95 -6.06 10.73
N SER A 3 -14.65 -6.53 11.76
CA SER A 3 -14.48 -7.89 12.29
C SER A 3 -14.78 -8.98 11.24
N SER A 4 -15.79 -8.77 10.38
CA SER A 4 -16.10 -9.69 9.29
C SER A 4 -15.00 -9.74 8.24
N ILE A 5 -14.34 -8.59 7.97
CA ILE A 5 -13.20 -8.49 7.06
C ILE A 5 -12.02 -9.29 7.60
N TYR A 6 -11.69 -9.16 8.89
CA TYR A 6 -10.63 -9.97 9.49
C TYR A 6 -10.98 -11.46 9.52
N TYR A 7 -12.23 -11.82 9.80
CA TYR A 7 -12.66 -13.22 9.69
C TYR A 7 -12.43 -13.78 8.28
N TYR A 8 -12.78 -13.01 7.23
CA TYR A 8 -12.45 -13.37 5.85
C TYR A 8 -10.94 -13.57 5.65
N THR A 9 -10.14 -12.64 6.14
CA THR A 9 -8.68 -12.67 6.00
C THR A 9 -8.07 -13.89 6.69
N ASP A 10 -8.50 -14.19 7.92
CA ASP A 10 -8.02 -15.34 8.70
C ASP A 10 -8.36 -16.65 7.98
N VAL A 11 -9.58 -16.77 7.44
CA VAL A 11 -9.98 -17.93 6.64
C VAL A 11 -9.16 -18.06 5.36
N CYS A 12 -8.82 -16.95 4.68
CA CYS A 12 -7.92 -16.98 3.53
C CYS A 12 -6.51 -17.46 3.89
N ILE A 13 -5.99 -17.05 5.07
CA ILE A 13 -4.69 -17.50 5.58
C ILE A 13 -4.74 -19.00 5.86
N LEU A 14 -5.81 -19.50 6.50
CA LEU A 14 -6.00 -20.94 6.75
C LEU A 14 -6.04 -21.74 5.44
N ALA A 15 -6.75 -21.24 4.42
CA ALA A 15 -6.80 -21.88 3.11
C ALA A 15 -5.42 -21.96 2.43
N LYS A 16 -4.64 -20.86 2.50
CA LYS A 16 -3.26 -20.83 1.98
C LYS A 16 -2.34 -21.81 2.75
N ALA A 17 -2.43 -21.83 4.08
CA ALA A 17 -1.64 -22.71 4.93
C ALA A 17 -2.00 -24.20 4.69
N ALA A 18 -3.28 -24.54 4.64
CA ALA A 18 -3.73 -25.89 4.35
C ALA A 18 -3.19 -26.40 3.00
N ARG A 19 -3.23 -25.55 1.97
CA ARG A 19 -2.65 -25.87 0.65
C ARG A 19 -1.14 -26.11 0.73
N LEU A 20 -0.41 -25.25 1.47
CA LEU A 20 1.05 -25.35 1.62
C LEU A 20 1.45 -26.66 2.31
N PHE A 21 0.67 -27.09 3.30
CA PHE A 21 0.92 -28.32 4.05
C PHE A 21 0.30 -29.58 3.44
N GLY A 22 -0.37 -29.47 2.28
CA GLY A 22 -0.95 -30.62 1.57
C GLY A 22 -2.31 -31.08 2.08
N TYR A 23 -2.99 -30.32 2.93
CA TYR A 23 -4.34 -30.60 3.44
C TYR A 23 -5.39 -30.15 2.43
N ALA A 24 -5.62 -30.94 1.40
CA ALA A 24 -6.43 -30.53 0.24
C ALA A 24 -7.91 -30.29 0.60
N GLU A 25 -8.49 -31.14 1.47
CA GLU A 25 -9.89 -31.01 1.93
C GLU A 25 -10.08 -29.71 2.73
N ASP A 26 -9.20 -29.43 3.68
CA ASP A 26 -9.24 -28.20 4.47
C ASP A 26 -9.04 -26.98 3.59
N ALA A 27 -8.11 -27.03 2.63
CA ALA A 27 -7.91 -25.95 1.67
C ALA A 27 -9.17 -25.64 0.85
N SER A 28 -9.90 -26.69 0.41
CA SER A 28 -11.17 -26.56 -0.31
C SER A 28 -12.26 -25.98 0.57
N TYR A 29 -12.38 -26.49 1.81
CA TYR A 29 -13.35 -26.02 2.80
C TYR A 29 -13.16 -24.53 3.10
N TYR A 30 -11.93 -24.12 3.47
CA TYR A 30 -11.65 -22.71 3.80
C TYR A 30 -11.78 -21.77 2.61
N ASN A 31 -11.42 -22.19 1.39
CA ASN A 31 -11.67 -21.38 0.19
C ASN A 31 -13.17 -21.13 -0.04
N THR A 32 -13.99 -22.19 0.15
CA THR A 32 -15.45 -22.07 0.03
C THR A 32 -16.03 -21.18 1.10
N LEU A 33 -15.54 -21.29 2.34
CA LEU A 33 -15.96 -20.44 3.45
C LEU A 33 -15.56 -18.97 3.20
N ALA A 34 -14.33 -18.71 2.76
CA ALA A 34 -13.87 -17.37 2.42
C ALA A 34 -14.77 -16.71 1.35
N GLN A 35 -15.13 -17.46 0.31
CA GLN A 35 -16.03 -16.95 -0.72
C GLN A 35 -17.41 -16.56 -0.16
N LYS A 36 -18.00 -17.42 0.70
CA LYS A 36 -19.29 -17.13 1.36
C LYS A 36 -19.20 -15.87 2.25
N ILE A 37 -18.12 -15.71 2.99
CA ILE A 37 -17.91 -14.52 3.85
C ILE A 37 -17.79 -13.27 2.98
N LYS A 38 -17.00 -13.32 1.90
CA LYS A 38 -16.84 -12.22 0.94
C LYS A 38 -18.20 -11.80 0.33
N GLU A 39 -19.00 -12.76 -0.11
CA GLU A 39 -20.35 -12.51 -0.65
C GLU A 39 -21.26 -11.89 0.40
N ALA A 40 -21.26 -12.41 1.63
CA ALA A 40 -22.06 -11.87 2.73
C ALA A 40 -21.67 -10.42 3.08
N ILE A 41 -20.37 -10.11 3.11
CA ILE A 41 -19.90 -8.74 3.35
C ILE A 41 -20.39 -7.80 2.24
N ASN A 42 -20.24 -8.17 0.98
CA ASN A 42 -20.65 -7.34 -0.14
C ASN A 42 -22.19 -7.16 -0.16
N THR A 43 -22.95 -8.22 0.08
CA THR A 43 -24.41 -8.16 0.13
C THR A 43 -24.91 -7.27 1.27
N SER A 44 -24.23 -7.30 2.42
CA SER A 44 -24.68 -6.59 3.62
C SER A 44 -24.23 -5.14 3.66
N PHE A 45 -23.09 -4.79 3.05
CA PHE A 45 -22.43 -3.50 3.27
C PHE A 45 -22.15 -2.69 2.01
N LEU A 46 -22.05 -3.31 0.82
CA LEU A 46 -21.77 -2.57 -0.42
C LEU A 46 -23.05 -2.05 -1.06
N ASN A 47 -23.14 -0.74 -1.19
CA ASN A 47 -24.08 -0.12 -2.11
C ASN A 47 -23.43 -0.04 -3.52
N LYS A 48 -23.85 -0.91 -4.43
CA LYS A 48 -23.28 -1.00 -5.78
C LYS A 48 -23.52 0.24 -6.65
N GLU A 49 -24.59 0.98 -6.40
CA GLU A 49 -24.89 2.20 -7.16
C GLU A 49 -23.91 3.31 -6.83
N THR A 50 -23.61 3.49 -5.54
CA THR A 50 -22.75 4.57 -5.06
C THR A 50 -21.28 4.16 -4.91
N GLY A 51 -20.96 2.86 -4.79
CA GLY A 51 -19.64 2.36 -4.46
C GLY A 51 -19.26 2.56 -2.98
N ILE A 52 -20.25 2.75 -2.11
CA ILE A 52 -20.02 3.03 -0.69
C ILE A 52 -20.26 1.76 0.13
N TYR A 53 -19.32 1.48 1.04
CA TYR A 53 -19.47 0.46 2.07
C TYR A 53 -19.98 1.08 3.37
N ALA A 54 -21.00 0.45 3.97
CA ALA A 54 -21.58 0.82 5.26
C ALA A 54 -21.85 2.34 5.38
N GLY A 55 -21.16 3.03 6.30
CA GLY A 55 -21.28 4.48 6.51
C GLY A 55 -20.42 5.35 5.59
N GLY A 56 -19.52 4.74 4.80
CA GLY A 56 -18.66 5.47 3.85
C GLY A 56 -17.50 6.21 4.48
N THR A 57 -17.02 5.79 5.64
CA THR A 57 -15.80 6.35 6.25
C THR A 57 -14.55 5.92 5.50
N GLN A 58 -13.44 6.63 5.67
CA GLN A 58 -12.16 6.25 5.05
C GLN A 58 -11.79 4.78 5.37
N THR A 59 -11.98 4.34 6.62
CA THR A 59 -11.75 2.94 7.04
C THR A 59 -12.66 1.96 6.30
N GLU A 60 -13.94 2.29 6.16
CA GLU A 60 -14.94 1.41 5.55
C GLU A 60 -14.78 1.29 4.03
N LEU A 61 -14.15 2.25 3.39
CA LEU A 61 -13.79 2.19 1.97
C LEU A 61 -12.43 1.54 1.74
N ALA A 62 -11.43 1.85 2.57
CA ALA A 62 -10.07 1.35 2.40
C ALA A 62 -9.93 -0.15 2.71
N MET A 63 -10.53 -0.65 3.80
CA MET A 63 -10.35 -2.04 4.23
C MET A 63 -10.86 -3.08 3.24
N PRO A 64 -12.07 -2.96 2.64
CA PRO A 64 -12.53 -3.92 1.64
C PRO A 64 -11.64 -3.97 0.40
N LEU A 65 -11.09 -2.82 -0.03
CA LEU A 65 -10.13 -2.74 -1.13
C LEU A 65 -8.82 -3.44 -0.76
N TYR A 66 -8.25 -3.10 0.40
CA TYR A 66 -6.98 -3.63 0.88
C TYR A 66 -6.98 -5.16 0.99
N TRP A 67 -8.07 -5.73 1.49
CA TRP A 67 -8.20 -7.17 1.69
C TRP A 67 -8.81 -7.92 0.50
N GLY A 68 -8.99 -7.24 -0.65
CA GLY A 68 -9.49 -7.88 -1.88
C GLY A 68 -10.94 -8.37 -1.80
N ILE A 69 -11.76 -7.72 -0.97
CA ILE A 69 -13.18 -8.07 -0.78
C ILE A 69 -14.06 -7.47 -1.88
N VAL A 70 -13.74 -6.26 -2.32
CA VAL A 70 -14.51 -5.55 -3.35
C VAL A 70 -14.57 -6.40 -4.64
N PRO A 71 -15.76 -6.55 -5.27
CA PRO A 71 -15.89 -7.15 -6.60
C PRO A 71 -15.05 -6.36 -7.61
N GLU A 72 -14.45 -7.06 -8.59
CA GLU A 72 -13.52 -6.42 -9.54
C GLU A 72 -14.20 -5.31 -10.35
N GLU A 73 -15.47 -5.51 -10.73
CA GLU A 73 -16.29 -4.53 -11.44
C GLU A 73 -16.56 -3.24 -10.65
N ASP A 74 -16.57 -3.32 -9.31
CA ASP A 74 -16.84 -2.19 -8.42
C ASP A 74 -15.57 -1.51 -7.89
N LYS A 75 -14.41 -2.12 -8.07
CA LYS A 75 -13.14 -1.73 -7.45
C LYS A 75 -12.73 -0.28 -7.78
N LYS A 76 -12.80 0.09 -9.06
CA LYS A 76 -12.50 1.47 -9.50
C LYS A 76 -13.44 2.49 -8.86
N LYS A 77 -14.73 2.15 -8.75
CA LYS A 77 -15.74 3.02 -8.17
C LYS A 77 -15.49 3.23 -6.66
N VAL A 78 -15.25 2.16 -5.91
CA VAL A 78 -14.96 2.23 -4.47
C VAL A 78 -13.65 2.99 -4.21
N ALA A 79 -12.62 2.77 -5.01
CA ALA A 79 -11.36 3.48 -4.91
C ALA A 79 -11.50 4.98 -5.20
N ALA A 80 -12.32 5.34 -6.21
CA ALA A 80 -12.64 6.75 -6.50
C ALA A 80 -13.37 7.41 -5.33
N ARG A 81 -14.31 6.70 -4.69
CA ARG A 81 -15.01 7.24 -3.50
C ARG A 81 -14.06 7.47 -2.33
N LEU A 82 -13.11 6.56 -2.10
CA LEU A 82 -12.08 6.75 -1.08
C LEU A 82 -11.23 7.99 -1.38
N HIS A 83 -10.78 8.14 -2.61
CA HIS A 83 -10.01 9.30 -3.05
C HIS A 83 -10.78 10.61 -2.86
N GLU A 84 -12.02 10.70 -3.36
CA GLU A 84 -12.90 11.87 -3.21
C GLU A 84 -13.12 12.25 -1.74
N LEU A 85 -13.29 11.24 -0.86
CA LEU A 85 -13.45 11.48 0.57
C LEU A 85 -12.18 12.05 1.19
N VAL A 86 -11.00 11.49 0.86
CA VAL A 86 -9.71 11.98 1.35
C VAL A 86 -9.43 13.40 0.86
N GLU A 87 -9.78 13.73 -0.39
CA GLU A 87 -9.68 15.11 -0.91
C GLU A 87 -10.60 16.06 -0.17
N LYS A 88 -11.85 15.66 0.08
CA LYS A 88 -12.83 16.43 0.85
C LYS A 88 -12.35 16.73 2.27
N ASP A 89 -11.62 15.79 2.86
CA ASP A 89 -11.03 15.91 4.19
C ASP A 89 -9.67 16.65 4.16
N ASP A 90 -9.36 17.36 3.05
CA ASP A 90 -8.13 18.10 2.83
C ASP A 90 -6.87 17.24 3.05
N TYR A 91 -6.94 15.99 2.55
CA TYR A 91 -5.88 14.97 2.68
C TYR A 91 -5.50 14.63 4.13
N HIS A 92 -6.43 14.79 5.08
CA HIS A 92 -6.23 14.38 6.46
C HIS A 92 -6.77 12.98 6.71
N LEU A 93 -6.19 12.35 7.72
CA LEU A 93 -6.60 11.03 8.19
C LEU A 93 -7.88 11.13 9.01
N ASP A 94 -8.88 10.33 8.65
CA ASP A 94 -10.05 10.03 9.50
C ASP A 94 -10.12 8.52 9.75
N VAL A 95 -9.06 8.00 10.35
CA VAL A 95 -8.90 6.57 10.57
C VAL A 95 -8.34 6.27 11.96
N GLY A 96 -8.77 5.14 12.51
CA GLY A 96 -8.10 4.47 13.63
C GLY A 96 -7.11 3.42 13.12
N LEU A 97 -6.70 2.52 14.01
CA LEU A 97 -5.74 1.44 13.75
C LEU A 97 -5.99 0.67 12.44
N LEU A 98 -7.22 0.22 12.24
CA LEU A 98 -7.55 -0.67 11.12
C LEU A 98 -7.51 0.07 9.78
N GLY A 99 -8.00 1.30 9.76
CA GLY A 99 -7.97 2.14 8.57
C GLY A 99 -6.58 2.63 8.22
N SER A 100 -5.74 2.96 9.20
CA SER A 100 -4.37 3.41 8.93
C SER A 100 -3.53 2.32 8.27
N LYS A 101 -3.76 1.06 8.62
CA LYS A 101 -3.12 -0.09 7.95
C LYS A 101 -3.46 -0.17 6.46
N ALA A 102 -4.66 0.19 6.07
CA ALA A 102 -5.15 -0.01 4.72
C ALA A 102 -4.99 1.24 3.82
N LEU A 103 -5.17 2.43 4.36
CA LEU A 103 -5.42 3.66 3.61
C LEU A 103 -4.35 3.97 2.56
N LEU A 104 -3.09 4.13 2.97
CA LEU A 104 -2.00 4.57 2.08
C LEU A 104 -1.73 3.53 0.97
N SER A 105 -1.67 2.25 1.33
CA SER A 105 -1.45 1.17 0.37
C SER A 105 -2.62 1.06 -0.60
N THR A 106 -3.87 1.14 -0.10
CA THR A 106 -5.07 1.08 -0.95
C THR A 106 -5.11 2.20 -1.97
N LEU A 107 -4.85 3.44 -1.56
CA LEU A 107 -4.77 4.57 -2.47
C LEU A 107 -3.69 4.34 -3.54
N SER A 108 -2.50 3.93 -3.11
CA SER A 108 -1.37 3.68 -4.03
C SER A 108 -1.67 2.57 -5.03
N ASP A 109 -2.22 1.44 -4.59
CA ASP A 109 -2.47 0.26 -5.41
C ASP A 109 -3.64 0.46 -6.40
N ASN A 110 -4.48 1.49 -6.18
CA ASN A 110 -5.62 1.79 -7.04
C ASN A 110 -5.45 3.08 -7.87
N GLY A 111 -4.21 3.54 -8.07
CA GLY A 111 -3.90 4.67 -8.97
C GLY A 111 -3.92 6.05 -8.31
N TYR A 112 -4.10 6.13 -6.99
CA TYR A 112 -4.14 7.37 -6.22
C TYR A 112 -2.90 7.55 -5.33
N ALA A 113 -1.72 7.16 -5.83
CA ALA A 113 -0.48 7.21 -5.06
C ALA A 113 -0.08 8.65 -4.68
N GLU A 114 -0.40 9.65 -5.51
CA GLU A 114 -0.20 11.07 -5.17
C GLU A 114 -1.08 11.49 -3.99
N THR A 115 -2.31 11.01 -3.92
CA THR A 115 -3.21 11.23 -2.77
C THR A 115 -2.63 10.59 -1.51
N ALA A 116 -2.12 9.36 -1.60
CA ALA A 116 -1.46 8.69 -0.48
C ALA A 116 -0.23 9.48 0.01
N TYR A 117 0.56 10.04 -0.91
CA TYR A 117 1.70 10.88 -0.57
C TYR A 117 1.27 12.17 0.14
N LYS A 118 0.23 12.86 -0.35
CA LYS A 118 -0.31 14.04 0.31
C LYS A 118 -0.79 13.77 1.73
N VAL A 119 -1.48 12.64 1.95
CA VAL A 119 -1.87 12.19 3.30
C VAL A 119 -0.65 11.92 4.18
N ALA A 120 0.35 11.21 3.67
CA ALA A 120 1.54 10.85 4.42
C ALA A 120 2.43 12.06 4.77
N SER A 121 2.43 13.10 3.92
CA SER A 121 3.21 14.33 4.08
C SER A 121 2.48 15.45 4.84
N GLN A 122 1.22 15.25 5.25
CA GLN A 122 0.50 16.21 6.08
C GLN A 122 1.23 16.52 7.38
N ASP A 123 1.17 17.80 7.80
CA ASP A 123 1.83 18.29 9.01
C ASP A 123 0.90 19.06 9.95
N THR A 124 -0.39 19.14 9.62
CA THR A 124 -1.48 19.65 10.45
C THR A 124 -2.30 18.49 11.03
N TYR A 125 -3.09 18.77 12.05
CA TYR A 125 -3.90 17.75 12.74
C TYR A 125 -5.09 17.28 11.89
N PRO A 126 -5.35 15.95 11.87
CA PRO A 126 -4.56 14.83 12.37
C PRO A 126 -3.56 14.30 11.34
N SER A 127 -2.30 14.13 11.72
CA SER A 127 -1.27 13.55 10.85
C SER A 127 -0.03 13.13 11.64
N TRP A 128 0.84 12.31 11.03
CA TRP A 128 2.16 11.97 11.58
C TRP A 128 3.07 13.20 11.68
N GLY A 129 3.03 14.10 10.68
CA GLY A 129 3.78 15.34 10.68
C GLY A 129 3.36 16.29 11.79
N TYR A 130 2.08 16.29 12.16
CA TYR A 130 1.59 17.04 13.32
C TYR A 130 2.26 16.55 14.61
N TRP A 131 2.31 15.22 14.86
CA TRP A 131 3.01 14.70 16.03
C TRP A 131 4.47 15.12 16.07
N PHE A 132 5.17 15.04 14.93
CA PHE A 132 6.55 15.47 14.82
C PHE A 132 6.71 16.96 15.17
N LYS A 133 5.83 17.84 14.68
CA LYS A 133 5.82 19.26 15.03
C LYS A 133 5.54 19.52 16.51
N GLN A 134 4.79 18.63 17.16
CA GLN A 134 4.56 18.68 18.61
C GLN A 134 5.73 18.10 19.43
N GLY A 135 6.82 17.70 18.79
CA GLY A 135 8.02 17.17 19.46
C GLY A 135 7.94 15.68 19.79
N ALA A 136 7.02 14.93 19.18
CA ALA A 136 6.94 13.48 19.34
C ALA A 136 8.21 12.81 18.78
N THR A 137 8.76 11.87 19.56
CA THR A 137 9.91 11.05 19.18
C THR A 137 9.53 9.60 18.90
N THR A 138 8.28 9.26 19.15
CA THR A 138 7.67 7.93 18.96
C THR A 138 6.27 8.08 18.38
N LEU A 139 5.69 6.99 17.87
CA LEU A 139 4.31 6.96 17.45
C LEU A 139 3.38 6.91 18.67
N HIS A 140 2.29 7.64 18.60
CA HIS A 140 1.27 7.68 19.65
C HIS A 140 0.11 6.70 19.34
N GLU A 141 -0.65 6.35 20.37
CA GLU A 141 -1.85 5.54 20.26
C GLU A 141 -3.07 6.32 19.77
N ASN A 142 -3.03 7.65 19.88
CA ASN A 142 -4.13 8.53 19.51
C ASN A 142 -3.61 9.73 18.71
N TRP A 143 -4.38 10.20 17.74
CA TRP A 143 -4.04 11.43 16.99
C TRP A 143 -3.96 12.66 17.90
N ARG A 144 -4.81 12.73 18.92
CA ARG A 144 -4.79 13.79 19.91
C ARG A 144 -3.57 13.66 20.82
N THR A 145 -2.88 14.78 21.04
CA THR A 145 -1.70 14.86 21.91
C THR A 145 -2.03 15.37 23.32
N ASP A 146 -3.28 15.78 23.56
CA ASP A 146 -3.77 16.32 24.85
C ASP A 146 -4.55 15.29 25.67
N VAL A 147 -4.58 14.03 25.26
CA VAL A 147 -5.24 12.95 26.01
C VAL A 147 -4.37 12.53 27.18
N VAL A 148 -4.88 12.71 28.38
CA VAL A 148 -4.10 12.52 29.64
C VAL A 148 -4.34 11.14 30.27
N ILE A 149 -5.42 10.44 29.91
CA ILE A 149 -5.85 9.19 30.54
C ILE A 149 -5.80 8.06 29.50
N ASP A 150 -5.17 6.94 29.88
CA ASP A 150 -5.10 5.70 29.10
C ASP A 150 -4.60 5.88 27.64
N ASN A 151 -3.61 6.76 27.44
CA ASN A 151 -3.01 7.01 26.14
C ASN A 151 -1.51 6.72 26.17
N SER A 152 -1.05 5.80 25.31
CA SER A 152 0.37 5.54 25.16
C SER A 152 1.00 6.49 24.14
N TYR A 153 2.10 7.11 24.53
CA TYR A 153 2.94 7.92 23.63
C TYR A 153 4.05 7.09 22.95
N ASN A 154 4.06 5.78 23.14
CA ASN A 154 4.98 4.84 22.49
C ASN A 154 4.19 3.59 22.06
N HIS A 155 3.47 3.71 20.94
CA HIS A 155 2.56 2.67 20.43
C HIS A 155 2.72 2.51 18.93
N ILE A 156 2.78 1.24 18.47
CA ILE A 156 2.97 0.92 17.04
C ILE A 156 1.71 1.03 16.18
N MET A 157 0.58 1.43 16.77
CA MET A 157 -0.75 1.40 16.18
C MET A 157 -0.81 2.04 14.78
N PHE A 158 -0.15 3.17 14.59
CA PHE A 158 -0.12 3.91 13.33
C PHE A 158 1.20 3.74 12.55
N GLY A 159 1.94 2.64 12.80
CA GLY A 159 3.26 2.40 12.21
C GLY A 159 3.26 1.96 10.74
N GLU A 160 2.11 1.71 10.12
CA GLU A 160 2.03 1.28 8.73
C GLU A 160 2.60 2.31 7.73
N ILE A 161 2.68 3.59 8.11
CA ILE A 161 3.38 4.59 7.30
C ILE A 161 4.83 4.18 7.03
N GLY A 162 5.54 3.62 8.02
CA GLY A 162 6.90 3.12 7.84
C GLY A 162 6.97 2.02 6.77
N ALA A 163 6.04 1.05 6.80
CA ALA A 163 5.95 0.03 5.76
C ALA A 163 5.60 0.63 4.40
N TRP A 164 4.69 1.61 4.35
CA TRP A 164 4.31 2.27 3.10
C TRP A 164 5.45 3.07 2.48
N LEU A 165 6.33 3.71 3.26
CA LEU A 165 7.51 4.39 2.72
C LEU A 165 8.41 3.42 1.93
N TYR A 166 8.60 2.19 2.43
CA TYR A 166 9.35 1.16 1.71
C TYR A 166 8.59 0.58 0.52
N LYS A 167 7.30 0.27 0.69
CA LYS A 167 6.47 -0.38 -0.34
C LYS A 167 6.00 0.60 -1.41
N GLY A 168 5.52 1.77 -1.01
CA GLY A 168 4.99 2.80 -1.91
C GLY A 168 6.12 3.58 -2.59
N LEU A 169 6.85 4.41 -1.83
CA LEU A 169 7.90 5.26 -2.39
C LEU A 169 9.11 4.46 -2.86
N GLY A 170 9.56 3.49 -2.06
CA GLY A 170 10.66 2.61 -2.41
C GLY A 170 10.30 1.54 -3.44
N GLY A 171 9.02 1.22 -3.54
CA GLY A 171 8.50 0.22 -4.45
C GLY A 171 8.83 -1.22 -4.09
N ILE A 172 9.35 -1.50 -2.90
CA ILE A 172 9.79 -2.84 -2.49
C ILE A 172 8.56 -3.68 -2.16
N GLN A 173 8.17 -4.57 -3.08
CA GLN A 173 7.02 -5.45 -2.94
C GLN A 173 7.44 -6.89 -2.68
N ILE A 174 6.56 -7.65 -2.02
CA ILE A 174 6.75 -9.07 -1.75
C ILE A 174 6.39 -9.86 -3.02
N ASP A 175 7.28 -10.75 -3.45
CA ASP A 175 6.94 -11.79 -4.41
C ASP A 175 6.54 -13.06 -3.65
N GLU A 176 5.23 -13.35 -3.61
CA GLU A 176 4.70 -14.54 -2.92
C GLU A 176 5.22 -15.86 -3.53
N LYS A 177 5.67 -15.85 -4.79
CA LYS A 177 6.23 -17.03 -5.46
C LYS A 177 7.67 -17.31 -5.06
N HIS A 178 8.39 -16.26 -4.65
CA HIS A 178 9.79 -16.32 -4.24
C HIS A 178 9.99 -15.62 -2.89
N PRO A 179 9.42 -16.15 -1.80
CA PRO A 179 9.42 -15.48 -0.50
C PRO A 179 10.86 -15.30 0.03
N GLY A 180 11.02 -14.35 0.96
CA GLY A 180 12.29 -14.12 1.64
C GLY A 180 13.31 -13.31 0.83
N PHE A 181 12.87 -12.49 -0.13
CA PHE A 181 13.72 -11.63 -0.96
C PHE A 181 14.65 -12.37 -1.93
N LYS A 182 14.37 -13.63 -2.26
CA LYS A 182 15.09 -14.33 -3.32
C LYS A 182 14.86 -13.67 -4.68
N HIS A 183 13.65 -13.20 -4.90
CA HIS A 183 13.26 -12.33 -5.99
C HIS A 183 12.50 -11.12 -5.43
N ILE A 184 12.76 -9.93 -5.95
CA ILE A 184 12.22 -8.66 -5.44
C ILE A 184 11.35 -8.04 -6.53
N LEU A 185 10.10 -7.70 -6.22
CA LEU A 185 9.29 -6.88 -7.09
C LEU A 185 9.49 -5.40 -6.74
N LEU A 186 9.79 -4.60 -7.74
CA LEU A 186 10.04 -3.16 -7.59
C LEU A 186 9.00 -2.38 -8.36
N LYS A 187 8.14 -1.64 -7.64
CA LYS A 187 7.08 -0.78 -8.18
C LYS A 187 7.11 0.57 -7.46
N PRO A 188 8.17 1.38 -7.65
CA PRO A 188 8.29 2.66 -6.97
C PRO A 188 7.28 3.67 -7.51
N PHE A 189 6.83 4.53 -6.62
CA PHE A 189 6.09 5.74 -6.95
C PHE A 189 6.99 6.97 -6.78
N PHE A 190 6.84 7.96 -7.66
CA PHE A 190 7.66 9.17 -7.70
C PHE A 190 6.78 10.41 -7.53
N PRO A 191 6.52 10.86 -6.28
CA PRO A 191 5.67 12.03 -6.02
C PRO A 191 6.16 13.26 -6.78
N ALA A 192 5.23 14.09 -7.28
CA ALA A 192 5.56 15.27 -8.05
C ALA A 192 6.43 16.27 -7.28
N ASP A 193 6.16 16.43 -5.99
CA ASP A 193 6.85 17.37 -5.09
C ASP A 193 8.12 16.80 -4.45
N MET A 194 8.53 15.57 -4.81
CA MET A 194 9.74 14.94 -4.29
C MET A 194 10.85 14.91 -5.35
N ASN A 195 12.04 15.40 -5.01
CA ASN A 195 13.17 15.48 -5.92
C ASN A 195 14.12 14.29 -5.84
N GLU A 196 14.19 13.64 -4.69
CA GLU A 196 15.07 12.49 -4.45
C GLU A 196 14.57 11.60 -3.34
N LEU A 197 14.98 10.34 -3.38
CA LEU A 197 14.74 9.37 -2.32
C LEU A 197 15.91 8.40 -2.24
N THR A 198 16.34 8.11 -1.01
CA THR A 198 17.29 7.01 -0.74
C THR A 198 16.66 6.04 0.24
N ILE A 199 16.60 4.76 -0.12
CA ILE A 199 16.13 3.67 0.74
C ILE A 199 17.20 2.60 0.82
N ARG A 200 17.38 2.08 2.03
CA ARG A 200 18.23 0.93 2.31
C ARG A 200 17.44 -0.09 3.11
N TYR A 201 17.42 -1.32 2.64
CA TYR A 201 16.74 -2.41 3.31
C TYR A 201 17.69 -3.61 3.48
N ASN A 202 17.86 -4.07 4.71
CA ASN A 202 18.72 -5.22 4.99
C ASN A 202 17.91 -6.52 4.82
N THR A 203 18.09 -7.17 3.68
CA THR A 203 17.46 -8.47 3.37
C THR A 203 18.30 -9.63 3.96
N PRO A 204 17.75 -10.87 4.02
CA PRO A 204 18.55 -12.04 4.37
C PRO A 204 19.78 -12.30 3.47
N TYR A 205 19.83 -11.67 2.29
CA TYR A 205 20.92 -11.78 1.31
C TYR A 205 21.88 -10.60 1.33
N GLY A 206 21.64 -9.61 2.18
CA GLY A 206 22.42 -8.38 2.28
C GLY A 206 21.62 -7.13 1.93
N TRP A 207 22.32 -6.01 1.80
CA TRP A 207 21.70 -4.70 1.59
C TRP A 207 21.14 -4.54 0.18
N LEU A 208 19.84 -4.23 0.12
CA LEU A 208 19.19 -3.65 -1.04
C LEU A 208 19.25 -2.13 -0.90
N ASN A 209 19.90 -1.44 -1.85
CA ASN A 209 20.01 0.01 -1.84
C ASN A 209 19.29 0.56 -3.06
N ILE A 210 18.39 1.50 -2.85
CA ILE A 210 17.62 2.20 -3.87
C ILE A 210 17.88 3.68 -3.71
N ASN A 211 18.18 4.35 -4.81
CA ASN A 211 18.22 5.81 -4.88
C ASN A 211 17.58 6.26 -6.19
N TRP A 212 16.78 7.31 -6.12
CA TRP A 212 16.36 7.98 -7.31
C TRP A 212 16.45 9.50 -7.15
N VAL A 213 16.72 10.16 -8.26
CA VAL A 213 16.84 11.63 -8.34
C VAL A 213 16.07 12.10 -9.56
N ARG A 214 15.21 13.10 -9.37
CA ARG A 214 14.50 13.79 -10.43
C ARG A 214 15.47 14.70 -11.18
N GLN A 215 15.69 14.41 -12.46
CA GLN A 215 16.57 15.19 -13.33
C GLN A 215 15.83 16.36 -13.97
N THR A 216 14.61 16.10 -14.39
CA THR A 216 13.63 17.06 -14.91
C THR A 216 12.23 16.65 -14.44
N ASN A 217 11.20 17.42 -14.74
CA ASN A 217 9.82 17.05 -14.39
C ASN A 217 9.42 15.68 -14.94
N ASP A 218 9.98 15.30 -16.08
CA ASP A 218 9.62 14.09 -16.82
C ASP A 218 10.70 13.01 -16.81
N CYS A 219 11.83 13.23 -16.14
CA CYS A 219 12.94 12.28 -16.14
C CYS A 219 13.46 12.01 -14.73
N ILE A 220 13.54 10.74 -14.37
CA ILE A 220 14.10 10.28 -13.10
C ILE A 220 15.25 9.30 -13.38
N ARG A 221 16.40 9.57 -12.76
CA ARG A 221 17.45 8.58 -12.64
C ARG A 221 17.18 7.70 -11.43
N TYR A 222 16.96 6.41 -11.69
CA TYR A 222 16.74 5.38 -10.67
C TYR A 222 17.96 4.46 -10.62
N THR A 223 18.60 4.37 -9.46
CA THR A 223 19.74 3.48 -9.22
C THR A 223 19.40 2.45 -8.16
N ILE A 224 19.86 1.22 -8.36
CA ILE A 224 19.63 0.13 -7.43
C ILE A 224 20.86 -0.77 -7.33
N ASP A 225 21.14 -1.22 -6.10
CA ASP A 225 22.16 -2.24 -5.82
C ASP A 225 21.46 -3.47 -5.22
N ILE A 226 21.40 -4.54 -6.00
CA ILE A 226 20.68 -5.77 -5.69
C ILE A 226 21.64 -6.76 -5.04
N PRO A 227 21.31 -7.35 -3.87
CA PRO A 227 22.18 -8.27 -3.15
C PRO A 227 22.60 -9.49 -3.99
N ALA A 228 23.81 -9.99 -3.76
CA ALA A 228 24.31 -11.18 -4.44
C ALA A 228 23.38 -12.39 -4.23
N GLY A 229 23.22 -13.18 -5.29
CA GLY A 229 22.36 -14.38 -5.26
C GLY A 229 20.85 -14.11 -5.31
N THR A 230 20.44 -12.87 -5.55
CA THR A 230 19.03 -12.47 -5.73
C THR A 230 18.82 -11.82 -7.09
N SER A 231 17.57 -11.56 -7.44
CA SER A 231 17.17 -10.82 -8.64
C SER A 231 15.99 -9.92 -8.35
N ALA A 232 15.69 -9.01 -9.26
CA ALA A 232 14.52 -8.16 -9.14
C ALA A 232 13.76 -8.04 -10.46
N THR A 233 12.46 -7.79 -10.39
CA THR A 233 11.65 -7.32 -11.51
C THR A 233 11.23 -5.88 -11.22
N PHE A 234 11.73 -4.96 -12.05
CA PHE A 234 11.31 -3.57 -12.01
C PHE A 234 10.09 -3.37 -12.91
N VAL A 235 9.03 -2.84 -12.33
CA VAL A 235 7.78 -2.49 -13.04
C VAL A 235 7.65 -0.96 -12.94
N PRO A 236 7.86 -0.23 -14.03
CA PRO A 236 7.68 1.22 -14.02
C PRO A 236 6.26 1.58 -13.56
N PHE A 237 6.15 2.60 -12.72
CA PHE A 237 4.84 3.13 -12.36
C PHE A 237 4.26 3.86 -13.57
N THR A 238 3.25 3.26 -14.20
CA THR A 238 2.49 3.89 -15.28
C THR A 238 1.02 3.53 -15.13
N MET A 239 0.17 4.44 -15.56
CA MET A 239 -1.28 4.20 -15.64
C MET A 239 -1.67 3.18 -16.72
N GLN A 240 -0.72 2.63 -17.47
CA GLN A 240 -0.95 1.65 -18.53
C GLN A 240 -0.40 0.28 -18.15
N GLU A 241 -1.24 -0.74 -18.23
CA GLU A 241 -0.90 -2.15 -18.01
C GLU A 241 0.11 -2.73 -19.02
N SER A 242 0.49 -1.98 -20.07
CA SER A 242 1.27 -2.47 -21.21
C SER A 242 2.79 -2.25 -21.11
N GLN A 243 3.30 -1.65 -20.04
CA GLN A 243 4.75 -1.47 -19.93
C GLN A 243 5.47 -2.74 -19.53
N LYS A 244 6.50 -3.06 -20.33
CA LYS A 244 7.36 -4.23 -20.10
C LYS A 244 8.13 -4.07 -18.80
N SER A 245 7.96 -5.03 -17.90
CA SER A 245 8.82 -5.19 -16.74
C SER A 245 10.26 -5.47 -17.17
N ILE A 246 11.22 -5.01 -16.37
CA ILE A 246 12.66 -5.21 -16.58
C ILE A 246 13.17 -6.15 -15.52
N THR A 247 13.77 -7.28 -15.93
CA THR A 247 14.42 -8.20 -15.01
C THR A 247 15.86 -7.71 -14.76
N LEU A 248 16.22 -7.53 -13.51
CA LEU A 248 17.52 -7.10 -13.04
C LEU A 248 18.19 -8.23 -12.25
N GLN A 249 19.44 -8.52 -12.56
CA GLN A 249 20.25 -9.47 -11.82
C GLN A 249 20.92 -8.80 -10.60
N ALA A 250 21.56 -9.59 -9.74
CA ALA A 250 22.37 -9.06 -8.65
C ALA A 250 23.41 -8.05 -9.14
N GLY A 251 23.68 -7.01 -8.36
CA GLY A 251 24.62 -5.94 -8.65
C GLY A 251 23.97 -4.58 -8.84
N LYS A 252 24.77 -3.63 -9.32
CA LYS A 252 24.36 -2.23 -9.49
C LYS A 252 23.75 -1.99 -10.86
N HIS A 253 22.60 -1.31 -10.88
CA HIS A 253 21.91 -0.90 -12.10
C HIS A 253 21.56 0.58 -12.02
N SER A 254 21.50 1.22 -13.19
CA SER A 254 21.01 2.59 -13.35
C SER A 254 20.03 2.62 -14.51
N LEU A 255 18.83 3.14 -14.24
CA LEU A 255 17.73 3.27 -15.19
C LEU A 255 17.41 4.75 -15.34
N GLU A 256 17.27 5.23 -16.58
CA GLU A 256 16.70 6.54 -16.88
C GLU A 256 15.23 6.32 -17.23
N LEU A 257 14.33 6.88 -16.42
CA LEU A 257 12.89 6.75 -16.55
C LEU A 257 12.35 8.05 -17.14
N ASP A 258 11.97 7.99 -18.42
CA ASP A 258 11.41 9.13 -19.15
C ASP A 258 9.89 9.00 -19.23
N PHE A 259 9.18 9.88 -18.54
CA PHE A 259 7.73 9.90 -18.49
C PHE A 259 7.08 10.61 -19.68
N THR A 260 7.83 11.35 -20.51
CA THR A 260 7.29 11.98 -21.72
C THR A 260 6.85 10.97 -22.75
N GLN A 261 7.59 9.85 -22.88
CA GLN A 261 7.24 8.75 -23.79
C GLN A 261 6.00 7.98 -23.33
N LEU A 262 5.60 8.14 -22.06
CA LEU A 262 4.45 7.48 -21.48
C LEU A 262 3.13 8.21 -21.78
N LEU A 263 3.20 9.52 -22.04
CA LEU A 263 2.04 10.38 -22.34
C LEU A 263 1.71 10.39 -23.84
N ILE A 264 2.68 10.16 -24.73
CA ILE A 264 2.48 10.23 -26.19
C ILE A 264 1.62 9.07 -26.72
N ASN A 265 1.51 7.97 -25.99
CA ASN A 265 0.68 6.82 -26.37
C ASN A 265 -0.79 6.93 -25.90
N GLN A 266 -1.22 8.11 -25.43
CA GLN A 266 -2.59 8.38 -24.97
C GLN A 266 -3.42 9.23 -25.95
N GLN A 267 -2.93 9.49 -27.19
CA GLN A 267 -3.69 10.20 -28.23
C GLN A 267 -4.23 9.25 -29.30
#